data_4e2912f2c21e92bc6bfadef0309c8f37
#
_entry.id   4e2912f2c21e92bc6bfadef0309c8f37
#
_cell.length_a   1.000
_cell.length_b   1.000
_cell.length_c   1.000
_cell.angle_alpha   90.00
_cell.angle_beta   90.00
_cell.angle_gamma   90.00
#
_symmetry.space_group_name_H-M   'P 1'
#
loop_
_entity.id
_entity.type
_entity.pdbx_description
1 polymer ?
#
loop_
_entity_poly.entity_id
_entity_poly.type
_entity_poly.pdbx_seq_one_letter_code
_entity_poly.pdbx_strand_id
1 'polypeptide(L)'
;MANRILIDTNVLLDYLLERDPFFEAAKEVILSCINGKAKGCIAAHSIPNMFFILRKDYDAKERREILLNLCKIFDVEGIDKTKLIAGLENENFSDFEDCLQMECAKSYKADYIVTRNVSDYETSEVKAIMPKDYVSL
;
A
#
# COMPACT_ATOMS: atom_id res chain seq x y z
N MET A 1 -19.27 7.71 6.55
CA MET A 1 -18.08 7.10 7.17
C MET A 1 -16.96 6.96 6.16
N ALA A 2 -15.73 7.18 6.60
CA ALA A 2 -14.59 7.05 5.72
C ALA A 2 -14.33 5.57 5.39
N ASN A 3 -13.97 5.28 4.13
CA ASN A 3 -13.47 3.97 3.74
C ASN A 3 -12.14 3.69 4.43
N ARG A 4 -11.88 2.43 4.69
CA ARG A 4 -10.58 1.96 5.17
C ARG A 4 -9.87 1.30 3.98
N ILE A 5 -8.66 1.72 3.70
CA ILE A 5 -7.91 1.21 2.53
C ILE A 5 -6.47 0.85 2.92
N LEU A 6 -5.94 -0.17 2.27
CA LEU A 6 -4.51 -0.44 2.27
C LEU A 6 -3.96 0.03 0.93
N ILE A 7 -2.85 0.74 0.96
CA ILE A 7 -2.20 1.26 -0.25
C ILE A 7 -0.99 0.38 -0.57
N ASP A 8 -1.01 -0.23 -1.75
CA ASP A 8 0.10 -1.06 -2.23
C ASP A 8 1.34 -0.20 -2.51
N THR A 9 2.50 -0.80 -2.35
CA THR A 9 3.81 -0.15 -2.50
C THR A 9 3.95 0.62 -3.82
N ASN A 10 3.50 0.04 -4.93
CA ASN A 10 3.63 0.69 -6.24
C ASN A 10 2.87 2.02 -6.34
N VAL A 11 1.73 2.13 -5.67
CA VAL A 11 0.94 3.37 -5.65
C VAL A 11 1.67 4.46 -4.86
N LEU A 12 2.27 4.08 -3.72
CA LEU A 12 3.08 5.01 -2.93
C LEU A 12 4.29 5.51 -3.73
N LEU A 13 4.97 4.60 -4.43
CA LEU A 13 6.12 4.95 -5.27
C LEU A 13 5.71 5.82 -6.47
N ASP A 14 4.56 5.57 -7.06
CA ASP A 14 4.04 6.41 -8.14
C ASP A 14 3.86 7.85 -7.69
N TYR A 15 3.41 8.02 -6.46
CA TYR A 15 3.29 9.35 -5.86
C TYR A 15 4.66 9.97 -5.55
N LEU A 16 5.51 9.22 -4.87
CA LEU A 16 6.81 9.74 -4.41
C LEU A 16 7.75 10.06 -5.58
N LEU A 17 7.71 9.28 -6.64
CA LEU A 17 8.57 9.43 -7.82
C LEU A 17 7.88 10.15 -8.98
N GLU A 18 6.66 10.63 -8.78
CA GLU A 18 5.87 11.34 -9.79
C GLU A 18 5.82 10.58 -11.13
N ARG A 19 5.48 9.30 -11.07
CA ARG A 19 5.45 8.43 -12.25
C ARG A 19 4.21 8.63 -13.10
N ASP A 20 4.35 9.21 -14.28
CA ASP A 20 3.24 9.31 -15.23
C ASP A 20 3.00 7.97 -15.95
N PRO A 21 1.78 7.64 -16.28
CA PRO A 21 0.53 8.39 -16.10
C PRO A 21 -0.17 8.13 -14.75
N PHE A 22 0.51 7.51 -13.79
CA PHE A 22 -0.10 7.01 -12.53
C PHE A 22 -0.12 8.04 -11.41
N PHE A 23 0.71 9.06 -11.52
CA PHE A 23 0.94 10.03 -10.45
C PHE A 23 -0.34 10.73 -9.97
N GLU A 24 -1.16 11.24 -10.88
CA GLU A 24 -2.33 12.04 -10.49
C GLU A 24 -3.34 11.22 -9.67
N ALA A 25 -3.66 10.00 -10.10
CA ALA A 25 -4.58 9.15 -9.35
C ALA A 25 -3.98 8.74 -8.01
N ALA A 26 -2.70 8.38 -7.98
CA ALA A 26 -2.00 8.05 -6.73
C ALA A 26 -2.04 9.23 -5.75
N LYS A 27 -1.79 10.43 -6.23
CA LYS A 27 -1.85 11.66 -5.43
C LYS A 27 -3.24 11.86 -4.83
N GLU A 28 -4.30 11.68 -5.61
CA GLU A 28 -5.67 11.84 -5.12
C GLU A 28 -6.01 10.83 -4.02
N VAL A 29 -5.55 9.58 -4.16
CA VAL A 29 -5.73 8.58 -3.11
C VAL A 29 -5.05 9.02 -1.81
N ILE A 30 -3.80 9.46 -1.91
CA ILE A 30 -3.04 9.90 -0.73
C ILE A 30 -3.68 11.14 -0.10
N LEU A 31 -4.10 12.11 -0.91
CA LEU A 31 -4.79 13.30 -0.40
C LEU A 31 -6.10 12.95 0.30
N SER A 32 -6.82 11.94 -0.18
CA SER A 32 -8.06 11.51 0.49
C SER A 32 -7.79 10.99 1.91
N CYS A 33 -6.63 10.36 2.12
CA CYS A 33 -6.21 9.93 3.45
C CYS A 33 -5.78 11.11 4.32
N ILE A 34 -5.05 12.06 3.76
CA ILE A 34 -4.62 13.28 4.48
C ILE A 34 -5.85 14.10 4.90
N ASN A 35 -6.85 14.20 4.05
CA ASN A 35 -8.06 15.01 4.28
C ASN A 35 -9.09 14.31 5.15
N GLY A 36 -8.85 13.07 5.55
CA GLY A 36 -9.79 12.31 6.37
C GLY A 36 -10.98 11.72 5.61
N LYS A 37 -11.00 11.79 4.29
CA LYS A 37 -12.03 11.14 3.47
C LYS A 37 -11.89 9.63 3.46
N ALA A 38 -10.67 9.14 3.64
CA ALA A 38 -10.36 7.74 3.78
C ALA A 38 -9.41 7.54 4.96
N LYS A 39 -9.40 6.34 5.53
CA LYS A 39 -8.43 5.95 6.53
C LYS A 39 -7.49 4.94 5.89
N GLY A 40 -6.22 5.28 5.78
CA GLY A 40 -5.26 4.50 5.03
C GLY A 40 -4.21 3.82 5.89
N CYS A 41 -3.80 2.62 5.48
CA CYS A 41 -2.66 1.94 6.07
C CYS A 41 -1.66 1.48 5.01
N ILE A 42 -0.46 1.23 5.48
CA ILE A 42 0.66 0.68 4.71
C ILE A 42 1.08 -0.59 5.43
N ALA A 43 1.34 -1.67 4.68
CA ALA A 43 1.93 -2.87 5.26
C ALA A 43 3.38 -2.60 5.68
N ALA A 44 3.79 -3.12 6.83
CA ALA A 44 5.11 -2.83 7.40
C ALA A 44 6.26 -3.14 6.44
N HIS A 45 6.17 -4.24 5.67
CA HIS A 45 7.26 -4.62 4.75
C HIS A 45 7.42 -3.65 3.57
N SER A 46 6.42 -2.82 3.28
CA SER A 46 6.54 -1.80 2.24
C SER A 46 7.56 -0.72 2.60
N ILE A 47 7.77 -0.46 3.88
CA ILE A 47 8.70 0.58 4.33
C ILE A 47 10.15 0.23 3.98
N PRO A 48 10.72 -0.92 4.41
CA PRO A 48 12.09 -1.27 4.00
C PRO A 48 12.21 -1.49 2.48
N ASN A 49 11.18 -2.00 1.83
CA ASN A 49 11.20 -2.15 0.37
C ASN A 49 11.34 -0.81 -0.34
N MET A 50 10.58 0.20 0.07
CA MET A 50 10.68 1.54 -0.48
C MET A 50 12.02 2.19 -0.14
N PHE A 51 12.54 1.98 1.06
CA PHE A 51 13.85 2.50 1.44
C PHE A 51 14.92 2.05 0.44
N PHE A 52 14.88 0.78 0.04
CA PHE A 52 15.81 0.22 -0.96
C PHE A 52 15.54 0.78 -2.35
N ILE A 53 14.28 0.77 -2.81
CA ILE A 53 13.92 1.20 -4.16
C ILE A 53 14.25 2.68 -4.39
N LEU A 54 14.05 3.53 -3.40
CA LEU A 54 14.29 4.97 -3.50
C LEU A 54 15.77 5.37 -3.50
N ARG A 55 16.70 4.41 -3.36
CA ARG A 55 18.14 4.71 -3.26
C ARG A 55 18.72 5.37 -4.50
N LYS A 56 18.10 5.20 -5.66
CA LYS A 56 18.56 5.80 -6.91
C LYS A 56 18.23 7.29 -7.01
N ASP A 57 17.20 7.73 -6.31
CA ASP A 57 16.67 9.08 -6.43
C ASP A 57 16.95 9.94 -5.22
N TYR A 58 17.20 9.34 -4.06
CA TYR A 58 17.37 10.06 -2.79
C TYR A 58 18.47 9.44 -1.95
N ASP A 59 19.22 10.28 -1.22
CA ASP A 59 20.22 9.80 -0.27
C ASP A 59 19.53 9.20 0.97
N ALA A 60 20.32 8.61 1.87
CA ALA A 60 19.78 7.91 3.04
C ALA A 60 19.00 8.84 3.97
N LYS A 61 19.46 10.08 4.14
CA LYS A 61 18.79 11.04 5.02
C LYS A 61 17.42 11.42 4.45
N GLU A 62 17.37 11.72 3.16
CA GLU A 62 16.12 12.05 2.47
C GLU A 62 15.13 10.88 2.53
N ARG A 63 15.60 9.66 2.29
CA ARG A 63 14.75 8.46 2.36
C ARG A 63 14.15 8.27 3.75
N ARG A 64 14.93 8.49 4.79
CA ARG A 64 14.43 8.40 6.18
C ARG A 64 13.34 9.43 6.44
N GLU A 65 13.53 10.65 5.98
CA GLU A 65 12.54 11.73 6.15
C GLU A 65 11.25 11.43 5.40
N ILE A 66 11.36 10.98 4.15
CA ILE A 66 10.19 10.62 3.32
C ILE A 66 9.37 9.53 4.00
N LEU A 67 10.02 8.46 4.46
CA LEU A 67 9.32 7.32 5.03
C LEU A 67 8.76 7.63 6.43
N LEU A 68 9.45 8.47 7.20
CA LEU A 68 8.90 8.96 8.48
C LEU A 68 7.61 9.75 8.26
N ASN A 69 7.58 10.59 7.22
CA ASN A 69 6.37 11.33 6.89
C ASN A 69 5.22 10.42 6.50
N LEU A 70 5.48 9.36 5.73
CA LEU A 70 4.46 8.37 5.41
C LEU A 70 3.91 7.70 6.67
N CYS A 71 4.78 7.35 7.61
CA CYS A 71 4.36 6.75 8.88
C CYS A 71 3.52 7.69 9.74
N LYS A 72 3.65 9.01 9.54
CA LYS A 72 2.81 10.00 10.24
C LYS A 72 1.44 10.17 9.58
N ILE A 73 1.38 10.01 8.26
CA ILE A 73 0.14 10.16 7.48
C ILE A 73 -0.71 8.90 7.58
N PHE A 74 -0.10 7.74 7.52
CA PHE A 74 -0.78 6.44 7.43
C PHE A 74 -0.55 5.60 8.66
N ASP A 75 -1.53 4.76 8.96
CA ASP A 75 -1.31 3.66 9.91
C ASP A 75 -0.36 2.65 9.25
N VAL A 76 0.43 1.97 10.05
CA VAL A 76 1.33 0.91 9.56
C VAL A 76 0.89 -0.41 10.20
N GLU A 77 0.45 -1.34 9.37
CA GLU A 77 0.08 -2.69 9.84
C GLU A 77 1.31 -3.55 10.01
N GLY A 78 1.53 -4.03 11.23
CA GLY A 78 2.65 -4.90 11.53
C GLY A 78 2.51 -6.28 10.90
N ILE A 79 3.66 -6.94 10.69
CA ILE A 79 3.69 -8.30 10.17
C ILE A 79 4.31 -9.18 11.24
N ASP A 80 3.45 -9.94 11.89
CA ASP A 80 3.85 -10.89 12.92
C ASP A 80 3.99 -12.31 12.35
N LYS A 81 4.32 -13.26 13.21
CA LYS A 81 4.48 -14.66 12.83
C LYS A 81 3.19 -15.22 12.21
N THR A 82 2.04 -14.84 12.75
CA THR A 82 0.74 -15.33 12.26
C THR A 82 0.53 -14.95 10.79
N LYS A 83 0.79 -13.70 10.43
CA LYS A 83 0.68 -13.24 9.04
C LYS A 83 1.70 -13.90 8.12
N LEU A 84 2.93 -14.09 8.60
CA LEU A 84 3.96 -14.76 7.82
C LEU A 84 3.56 -16.20 7.48
N ILE A 85 3.07 -16.93 8.47
CA ILE A 85 2.62 -18.31 8.27
C ILE A 85 1.43 -18.34 7.30
N ALA A 86 0.44 -17.47 7.50
CA ALA A 86 -0.73 -17.42 6.62
C ALA A 86 -0.31 -17.15 5.17
N GLY A 87 0.62 -16.22 4.96
CA GLY A 87 1.13 -15.93 3.61
C GLY A 87 1.90 -17.08 2.99
N LEU A 88 2.73 -17.74 3.77
CA LEU A 88 3.54 -18.87 3.28
C LEU A 88 2.68 -20.11 2.96
N GLU A 89 1.58 -20.31 3.67
CA GLU A 89 0.67 -21.42 3.45
C GLU A 89 -0.32 -21.17 2.32
N ASN A 90 -0.49 -19.92 1.88
CA ASN A 90 -1.48 -19.56 0.86
C ASN A 90 -0.91 -19.80 -0.55
N GLU A 91 -1.20 -20.96 -1.12
CA GLU A 91 -0.72 -21.34 -2.45
C GLU A 91 -1.45 -20.65 -3.60
N ASN A 92 -2.51 -19.89 -3.31
CA ASN A 92 -3.30 -19.20 -4.34
C ASN A 92 -2.68 -17.87 -4.77
N PHE A 93 -1.73 -17.34 -4.01
CA PHE A 93 -0.96 -16.16 -4.38
C PHE A 93 0.36 -16.58 -5.01
N SER A 94 0.66 -16.05 -6.19
CA SER A 94 1.94 -16.29 -6.86
C SER A 94 3.07 -15.48 -6.19
N ASP A 95 2.75 -14.36 -5.57
CA ASP A 95 3.71 -13.47 -4.92
C ASP A 95 3.44 -13.43 -3.42
N PHE A 96 4.46 -13.82 -2.64
CA PHE A 96 4.37 -13.85 -1.19
C PHE A 96 4.17 -12.46 -0.59
N GLU A 97 4.86 -11.44 -1.14
CA GLU A 97 4.74 -10.07 -0.62
C GLU A 97 3.33 -9.52 -0.84
N ASP A 98 2.70 -9.83 -1.99
CA ASP A 98 1.31 -9.45 -2.25
C ASP A 98 0.36 -10.14 -1.27
N CYS A 99 0.63 -11.39 -0.94
CA CYS A 99 -0.16 -12.09 0.07
C CYS A 99 -0.05 -11.42 1.44
N LEU A 100 1.13 -10.92 1.81
CA LEU A 100 1.31 -10.17 3.05
C LEU A 100 0.54 -8.84 3.01
N GLN A 101 0.47 -8.18 1.86
CA GLN A 101 -0.37 -6.99 1.69
C GLN A 101 -1.82 -7.33 2.01
N MET A 102 -2.33 -8.44 1.49
CA MET A 102 -3.69 -8.89 1.76
C MET A 102 -3.90 -9.21 3.24
N GLU A 103 -2.96 -9.90 3.88
CA GLU A 103 -3.07 -10.22 5.31
C GLU A 103 -3.11 -8.94 6.16
N CYS A 104 -2.33 -7.93 5.80
CA CYS A 104 -2.40 -6.62 6.45
C CYS A 104 -3.73 -5.92 6.21
N ALA A 105 -4.24 -5.99 4.98
CA ALA A 105 -5.54 -5.41 4.65
C ALA A 105 -6.67 -6.07 5.46
N LYS A 106 -6.61 -7.38 5.64
CA LYS A 106 -7.59 -8.12 6.46
C LYS A 106 -7.56 -7.66 7.92
N SER A 107 -6.37 -7.60 8.52
CA SER A 107 -6.25 -7.21 9.93
C SER A 107 -6.63 -5.75 10.14
N TYR A 108 -6.39 -4.90 9.16
CA TYR A 108 -6.80 -3.49 9.19
C TYR A 108 -8.30 -3.31 8.96
N LYS A 109 -8.98 -4.37 8.51
CA LYS A 109 -10.38 -4.35 8.09
C LYS A 109 -10.58 -3.35 6.93
N ALA A 110 -9.66 -3.40 5.97
CA ALA A 110 -9.73 -2.54 4.80
C ALA A 110 -10.89 -2.95 3.90
N ASP A 111 -11.55 -1.95 3.32
CA ASP A 111 -12.59 -2.16 2.31
C ASP A 111 -11.96 -2.49 0.96
N TYR A 112 -10.77 -1.93 0.71
CA TYR A 112 -10.06 -2.12 -0.55
C TYR A 112 -8.55 -2.18 -0.35
N ILE A 113 -7.89 -2.92 -1.25
CA ILE A 113 -6.47 -2.79 -1.52
C ILE A 113 -6.34 -1.92 -2.75
N VAL A 114 -5.76 -0.73 -2.61
CA VAL A 114 -5.57 0.18 -3.75
C VAL A 114 -4.24 -0.16 -4.41
N THR A 115 -4.30 -0.64 -5.64
CA THR A 115 -3.14 -1.17 -6.37
C THR A 115 -3.29 -0.98 -7.87
N ARG A 116 -2.17 -0.86 -8.59
CA ARG A 116 -2.19 -0.89 -10.07
C ARG A 116 -2.31 -2.32 -10.61
N ASN A 117 -1.95 -3.30 -9.81
CA ASN A 117 -1.84 -4.71 -10.24
C ASN A 117 -3.00 -5.54 -9.70
N VAL A 118 -4.22 -5.16 -10.07
CA VAL A 118 -5.45 -5.81 -9.58
C VAL A 118 -5.44 -7.33 -9.84
N SER A 119 -4.88 -7.75 -10.97
CA SER A 119 -4.83 -9.18 -11.32
C SER A 119 -4.00 -10.02 -10.33
N ASP A 120 -3.02 -9.42 -9.66
CA ASP A 120 -2.22 -10.12 -8.66
C ASP A 120 -3.01 -10.44 -7.39
N TYR A 121 -4.20 -9.86 -7.26
CA TYR A 121 -5.08 -10.02 -6.09
C TYR A 121 -6.39 -10.74 -6.43
N GLU A 122 -6.43 -11.52 -7.50
CA GLU A 122 -7.66 -12.23 -7.92
C GLU A 122 -8.24 -13.12 -6.83
N THR A 123 -7.39 -13.77 -6.06
CA THR A 123 -7.82 -14.68 -4.98
C THR A 123 -7.88 -13.99 -3.62
N SER A 124 -7.69 -12.68 -3.59
CA SER A 124 -7.68 -11.90 -2.34
C SER A 124 -9.06 -11.89 -1.67
N GLU A 125 -9.07 -12.02 -0.35
CA GLU A 125 -10.28 -11.85 0.46
C GLU A 125 -10.69 -10.40 0.58
N VAL A 126 -9.77 -9.46 0.31
CA VAL A 126 -10.06 -8.01 0.28
C VAL A 126 -10.01 -7.56 -1.17
N LYS A 127 -11.03 -6.84 -1.60
CA LYS A 127 -11.15 -6.41 -3.00
C LYS A 127 -10.03 -5.45 -3.37
N ALA A 128 -9.37 -5.74 -4.50
CA ALA A 128 -8.39 -4.83 -5.09
C ALA A 128 -9.05 -3.86 -6.05
N ILE A 129 -8.57 -2.62 -6.08
CA ILE A 129 -9.11 -1.58 -6.95
C ILE A 129 -7.96 -0.68 -7.42
N MET A 130 -8.02 -0.25 -8.67
CA MET A 130 -7.01 0.68 -9.19
C MET A 130 -7.22 2.09 -8.61
N PRO A 131 -6.14 2.89 -8.46
CA PRO A 131 -6.28 4.26 -7.94
C PRO A 131 -7.31 5.09 -8.68
N LYS A 132 -7.30 5.06 -10.01
CA LYS A 132 -8.24 5.84 -10.82
C LYS A 132 -9.71 5.44 -10.59
N ASP A 133 -9.94 4.16 -10.33
CA ASP A 133 -11.28 3.65 -10.08
C ASP A 133 -11.73 3.97 -8.66
N TYR A 134 -10.80 3.91 -7.71
CA TYR A 134 -11.08 4.28 -6.32
C TYR A 134 -11.51 5.74 -6.21
N VAL A 135 -10.79 6.67 -6.85
CA VAL A 135 -11.11 8.10 -6.77
C VAL A 135 -12.39 8.45 -7.53
N SER A 136 -12.89 7.56 -8.37
CA SER A 136 -14.14 7.74 -9.11
C SER A 136 -15.38 7.19 -8.38
N LEU A 137 -15.19 6.60 -7.22
CA LEU A 137 -16.31 6.03 -6.43
C LEU A 137 -17.24 7.11 -5.90
#